data_641bbf2bf119a61d355d046ce21df6ac
#
_entry.id   641bbf2bf119a61d355d046ce21df6ac
#
_cell.length_a   1.000
_cell.length_b   1.000
_cell.length_c   1.000
_cell.angle_alpha   90.00
_cell.angle_beta   90.00
_cell.angle_gamma   90.00
#
_symmetry.space_group_name_H-M   'P 1'
#
loop_
_entity.id
_entity.type
_entity.pdbx_description
1 polymer ?
#
loop_
_entity_poly.entity_id
_entity_poly.type
_entity_poly.pdbx_seq_one_letter_code
_entity_poly.pdbx_strand_id
1 'polypeptide(L)'
;MLHLPKHSLYTILLSTIILAGCSAEPPKEFTEANQTAPIYPEYSSTVIPYNIAPLNFAYKAEGKQYITELKAGDQSLVMKGKSTDWKIKDWHKLLEANKGKTIEVNTYIQNEEGWQKYRPIKWQIAEEPIDPYISYRIIAPSYVTYEELSIRQRNLTNFDEQIIYNNKLLSDAVNGQCINCHHYRNYKTDNMQFHVRQHKGGTMLVNNGEVKKINLKTDSTISAGVYPAWHPTHNFIAYSINDTGQSFHTKNNNKIEVQDLKSDLILYDIDRNEVSFIEHDTLEWEVFPAWAPDGKTLYYNSAHYEIQDYAVREREIIDNYKEFKYNIYRKSFDPETQAFGPAELVLDADTLGKSATLPRISPDGRYLLFGMAEYGCFHIWHKDADLYMIDLTNMKMQNMKELNSNDVESYHSWSSNGRWILYTSRRDDGGYTRLYIAYFDKNGKAHKPFILPQEDPNFYDNYYKSYNVPEYMIEPVTITPQEFARHIDTEVVPATFKSQAR
;
A
#
# COMPACT_ATOMS: atom_id res chain seq x y z
N MET A 1 -54.26 67.10 41.56
CA MET A 1 -53.64 65.93 42.20
C MET A 1 -53.08 65.07 41.17
N LEU A 2 -51.78 65.19 40.93
CA LEU A 2 -51.07 64.39 39.92
C LEU A 2 -50.33 63.23 40.61
N HIS A 3 -50.63 61.99 40.20
CA HIS A 3 -49.94 60.82 40.66
C HIS A 3 -48.75 60.53 39.69
N LEU A 4 -47.52 60.56 40.23
CA LEU A 4 -46.31 60.10 39.58
C LEU A 4 -46.09 58.57 39.84
N PRO A 5 -45.73 57.74 38.85
CA PRO A 5 -45.38 56.37 39.12
C PRO A 5 -43.90 56.23 39.51
N LYS A 6 -43.65 55.35 40.48
CA LYS A 6 -42.33 54.96 40.96
C LYS A 6 -41.63 54.10 39.92
N HIS A 7 -40.48 54.55 39.41
CA HIS A 7 -39.57 53.70 38.60
C HIS A 7 -38.78 52.80 39.54
N SER A 8 -38.99 51.50 39.35
CA SER A 8 -38.19 50.45 39.96
C SER A 8 -36.96 50.19 39.06
N LEU A 9 -35.74 50.47 39.53
CA LEU A 9 -34.49 50.18 38.90
C LEU A 9 -34.17 48.67 39.12
N TYR A 10 -34.31 47.85 38.10
CA TYR A 10 -33.74 46.48 38.08
C TYR A 10 -32.31 46.57 37.67
N THR A 11 -31.39 46.37 38.59
CA THR A 11 -29.96 46.15 38.31
C THR A 11 -29.77 44.74 37.79
N ILE A 12 -29.56 44.57 36.45
CA ILE A 12 -29.20 43.32 35.84
C ILE A 12 -27.71 43.10 36.13
N LEU A 13 -27.42 42.18 37.03
CA LEU A 13 -26.06 41.66 37.27
C LEU A 13 -25.70 40.73 36.13
N LEU A 14 -24.92 41.23 35.17
CA LEU A 14 -24.39 40.41 34.06
C LEU A 14 -23.24 39.59 34.63
N SER A 15 -23.51 38.34 35.02
CA SER A 15 -22.49 37.35 35.38
C SER A 15 -21.77 36.93 34.11
N THR A 16 -20.64 37.53 33.82
CA THR A 16 -19.68 37.03 32.83
C THR A 16 -19.10 35.71 33.34
N ILE A 17 -19.66 34.61 32.91
CA ILE A 17 -19.04 33.29 33.04
C ILE A 17 -17.80 33.30 32.08
N ILE A 18 -16.64 33.60 32.66
CA ILE A 18 -15.37 33.35 32.00
C ILE A 18 -15.23 31.83 31.93
N LEU A 19 -15.57 31.25 30.77
CA LEU A 19 -15.14 29.92 30.42
C LEU A 19 -13.60 29.96 30.26
N ALA A 20 -12.90 29.77 31.36
CA ALA A 20 -11.50 29.45 31.34
C ALA A 20 -11.38 28.07 30.67
N GLY A 21 -11.25 28.03 29.34
CA GLY A 21 -10.76 26.86 28.64
C GLY A 21 -9.38 26.59 29.22
N CYS A 22 -9.23 25.51 30.00
CA CYS A 22 -7.93 25.05 30.46
C CYS A 22 -7.12 24.68 29.22
N SER A 23 -6.35 25.61 28.66
CA SER A 23 -5.30 25.31 27.71
C SER A 23 -4.28 24.43 28.46
N ALA A 24 -4.00 23.27 27.92
CA ALA A 24 -2.94 22.42 28.45
C ALA A 24 -1.61 23.19 28.30
N GLU A 25 -0.82 23.25 29.37
CA GLU A 25 0.54 23.80 29.34
C GLU A 25 1.54 22.74 29.77
N PRO A 26 2.76 22.75 29.24
CA PRO A 26 3.84 21.92 29.74
C PRO A 26 4.13 22.21 31.22
N PRO A 27 4.50 21.20 32.04
CA PRO A 27 4.84 21.43 33.44
C PRO A 27 6.08 22.33 33.55
N LYS A 28 6.06 23.27 34.53
CA LYS A 28 7.18 24.19 34.75
C LYS A 28 8.33 23.54 35.52
N GLU A 29 8.01 22.56 36.37
CA GLU A 29 8.99 21.80 37.16
C GLU A 29 8.93 20.33 36.75
N PHE A 30 10.07 19.76 36.44
CA PHE A 30 10.21 18.36 36.04
C PHE A 30 11.65 17.87 36.26
N THR A 31 11.81 16.56 36.36
CA THR A 31 13.09 15.87 36.24
C THR A 31 13.30 15.41 34.81
N GLU A 32 14.55 15.29 34.34
CA GLU A 32 14.85 14.81 32.98
C GLU A 32 15.13 13.31 32.97
N ALA A 33 14.51 12.59 32.03
CA ALA A 33 14.83 11.20 31.70
C ALA A 33 15.82 11.12 30.54
N ASN A 34 16.82 10.25 30.65
CA ASN A 34 17.81 10.04 29.58
C ASN A 34 17.35 9.10 28.45
N GLN A 35 16.06 8.89 28.29
CA GLN A 35 15.46 8.06 27.28
C GLN A 35 14.22 8.71 26.66
N THR A 36 13.81 8.29 25.47
CA THR A 36 12.52 8.65 24.88
C THR A 36 11.37 7.96 25.60
N ALA A 37 10.21 8.60 25.68
CA ALA A 37 9.02 7.93 26.21
C ALA A 37 8.64 6.73 25.32
N PRO A 38 8.31 5.58 25.91
CA PRO A 38 7.76 4.47 25.14
C PRO A 38 6.36 4.80 24.66
N ILE A 39 6.21 4.92 23.33
CA ILE A 39 4.94 5.23 22.65
C ILE A 39 4.57 4.12 21.67
N TYR A 40 3.29 4.03 21.34
CA TYR A 40 2.77 3.15 20.31
C TYR A 40 1.66 3.88 19.51
N PRO A 41 1.67 3.80 18.17
CA PRO A 41 2.76 3.21 17.35
C PRO A 41 4.11 3.91 17.56
N GLU A 42 5.19 3.25 17.16
CA GLU A 42 6.56 3.74 17.30
C GLU A 42 6.89 4.72 16.16
N TYR A 43 6.76 6.02 16.42
CA TYR A 43 6.95 7.09 15.44
C TYR A 43 8.24 7.91 15.67
N SER A 44 9.21 7.40 16.43
CA SER A 44 10.43 8.16 16.68
C SER A 44 11.31 8.29 15.43
N SER A 45 11.96 9.44 15.28
CA SER A 45 12.97 9.72 14.24
C SER A 45 12.51 9.44 12.80
N THR A 46 11.26 9.77 12.48
CA THR A 46 10.68 9.55 11.13
C THR A 46 10.59 10.85 10.34
N VAL A 47 10.55 10.73 9.01
CA VAL A 47 10.22 11.82 8.08
C VAL A 47 8.75 11.69 7.70
N ILE A 48 7.99 12.78 7.86
CA ILE A 48 6.55 12.80 7.62
C ILE A 48 6.18 13.80 6.52
N PRO A 49 5.17 13.52 5.69
CA PRO A 49 4.67 14.51 4.73
C PRO A 49 3.87 15.60 5.47
N TYR A 50 3.96 16.82 4.98
CA TYR A 50 3.27 17.95 5.61
C TYR A 50 1.74 17.88 5.55
N ASN A 51 1.20 17.05 4.66
CA ASN A 51 -0.24 16.91 4.44
C ASN A 51 -0.83 15.59 4.97
N ILE A 52 -0.11 14.84 5.80
CA ILE A 52 -0.61 13.59 6.36
C ILE A 52 -1.56 13.83 7.54
N ALA A 53 -2.44 12.87 7.80
CA ALA A 53 -3.25 12.80 9.02
C ALA A 53 -2.36 12.76 10.29
N PRO A 54 -2.89 13.18 11.45
CA PRO A 54 -2.14 13.16 12.69
C PRO A 54 -1.49 11.81 13.02
N LEU A 55 -0.22 11.84 13.44
CA LEU A 55 0.47 10.71 14.00
C LEU A 55 0.07 10.55 15.47
N ASN A 56 -1.15 10.09 15.71
CA ASN A 56 -1.62 9.82 17.06
C ASN A 56 -0.89 8.63 17.67
N PHE A 57 -0.53 8.74 18.94
CA PHE A 57 0.13 7.68 19.69
C PHE A 57 -0.39 7.58 21.13
N ALA A 58 -0.20 6.44 21.76
CA ALA A 58 -0.46 6.19 23.16
C ALA A 58 0.84 5.93 23.93
N TYR A 59 0.91 6.42 25.16
CA TYR A 59 2.02 6.08 26.05
C TYR A 59 1.90 4.63 26.54
N LYS A 60 2.98 3.88 26.45
CA LYS A 60 3.08 2.52 27.02
C LYS A 60 3.73 2.52 28.42
N ALA A 61 4.24 3.68 28.89
CA ALA A 61 4.68 3.85 30.28
C ALA A 61 3.49 4.16 31.19
N GLU A 62 3.53 3.66 32.42
CA GLU A 62 2.54 3.98 33.45
C GLU A 62 2.81 5.34 34.08
N GLY A 63 1.75 6.09 34.38
CA GLY A 63 1.79 7.41 34.99
C GLY A 63 0.40 7.89 35.43
N LYS A 64 0.36 8.90 36.27
CA LYS A 64 -0.89 9.53 36.74
C LYS A 64 -1.47 10.49 35.72
N GLN A 65 -0.60 11.26 35.07
CA GLN A 65 -0.97 12.23 34.03
C GLN A 65 0.08 12.25 32.93
N TYR A 66 -0.35 12.65 31.74
CA TYR A 66 0.48 12.71 30.54
C TYR A 66 0.26 14.05 29.86
N ILE A 67 1.34 14.67 29.40
CA ILE A 67 1.31 15.87 28.56
C ILE A 67 2.23 15.63 27.36
N THR A 68 1.73 15.96 26.17
CA THR A 68 2.49 15.99 24.93
C THR A 68 2.50 17.40 24.38
N GLU A 69 3.68 17.92 24.04
CA GLU A 69 3.87 19.18 23.33
C GLU A 69 4.54 18.91 21.98
N LEU A 70 3.90 19.31 20.89
CA LEU A 70 4.52 19.41 19.56
C LEU A 70 5.07 20.82 19.41
N LYS A 71 6.38 20.94 19.17
CA LYS A 71 7.04 22.24 19.01
C LYS A 71 7.78 22.31 17.68
N ALA A 72 7.46 23.31 16.87
CA ALA A 72 8.10 23.59 15.59
C ALA A 72 8.32 25.11 15.45
N GLY A 73 9.57 25.57 15.49
CA GLY A 73 9.89 26.99 15.55
C GLY A 73 9.22 27.67 16.74
N ASP A 74 8.46 28.73 16.49
CA ASP A 74 7.72 29.50 17.51
C ASP A 74 6.27 28.98 17.75
N GLN A 75 5.89 27.91 17.05
CA GLN A 75 4.54 27.32 17.18
C GLN A 75 4.58 26.08 18.06
N SER A 76 3.53 25.89 18.86
CA SER A 76 3.33 24.66 19.62
C SER A 76 1.87 24.27 19.69
N LEU A 77 1.63 22.95 19.80
CA LEU A 77 0.36 22.35 20.18
C LEU A 77 0.60 21.53 21.45
N VAL A 78 -0.28 21.64 22.43
CA VAL A 78 -0.16 20.91 23.70
C VAL A 78 -1.44 20.13 23.97
N MET A 79 -1.26 18.88 24.44
CA MET A 79 -2.37 17.98 24.73
C MET A 79 -2.13 17.22 26.05
N LYS A 80 -3.22 16.93 26.77
CA LYS A 80 -3.24 16.07 27.96
C LYS A 80 -3.90 14.74 27.61
N GLY A 81 -3.35 13.66 28.11
CA GLY A 81 -3.95 12.33 27.98
C GLY A 81 -2.92 11.24 27.74
N LYS A 82 -3.27 9.99 28.08
CA LYS A 82 -2.46 8.80 27.82
C LYS A 82 -2.34 8.50 26.32
N SER A 83 -3.28 8.99 25.52
CA SER A 83 -3.27 8.95 24.04
C SER A 83 -3.36 10.36 23.49
N THR A 84 -2.75 10.59 22.34
CA THR A 84 -2.91 11.84 21.60
C THR A 84 -4.09 11.72 20.61
N ASP A 85 -4.76 12.83 20.37
CA ASP A 85 -5.87 13.01 19.44
C ASP A 85 -5.81 14.45 18.90
N TRP A 86 -4.86 14.68 17.98
CA TRP A 86 -4.63 16.01 17.43
C TRP A 86 -5.75 16.41 16.49
N LYS A 87 -6.30 17.61 16.66
CA LYS A 87 -7.26 18.18 15.72
C LYS A 87 -6.61 18.36 14.35
N ILE A 88 -7.16 17.75 13.33
CA ILE A 88 -6.63 17.73 11.95
C ILE A 88 -6.30 19.13 11.45
N LYS A 89 -7.16 20.11 11.69
CA LYS A 89 -6.95 21.50 11.26
C LYS A 89 -5.71 22.14 11.90
N ASP A 90 -5.51 21.96 13.20
CA ASP A 90 -4.39 22.56 13.94
C ASP A 90 -3.09 21.83 13.59
N TRP A 91 -3.16 20.51 13.43
CA TRP A 91 -2.07 19.66 12.95
C TRP A 91 -1.58 20.09 11.56
N HIS A 92 -2.46 20.18 10.57
CA HIS A 92 -2.07 20.62 9.22
C HIS A 92 -1.51 22.04 9.21
N LYS A 93 -2.10 22.95 10.00
CA LYS A 93 -1.56 24.31 10.14
C LYS A 93 -0.12 24.32 10.65
N LEU A 94 0.17 23.47 11.65
CA LEU A 94 1.53 23.33 12.20
C LEU A 94 2.50 22.78 11.16
N LEU A 95 2.12 21.68 10.46
CA LEU A 95 2.97 21.04 9.44
C LEU A 95 3.24 21.95 8.25
N GLU A 96 2.18 22.58 7.72
CA GLU A 96 2.26 23.46 6.54
C GLU A 96 3.19 24.65 6.78
N ALA A 97 3.14 25.27 7.96
CA ALA A 97 3.98 26.41 8.32
C ALA A 97 5.45 26.03 8.60
N ASN A 98 5.73 24.72 8.74
CA ASN A 98 7.05 24.24 9.14
C ASN A 98 7.63 23.19 8.18
N LYS A 99 7.23 23.22 6.89
CA LYS A 99 7.84 22.37 5.85
C LYS A 99 9.37 22.46 5.86
N GLY A 100 10.04 21.36 5.68
CA GLY A 100 11.50 21.24 5.69
C GLY A 100 12.12 21.35 7.09
N LYS A 101 11.34 21.58 8.15
CA LYS A 101 11.83 21.71 9.52
C LYS A 101 11.53 20.47 10.37
N THR A 102 12.07 20.46 11.58
CA THR A 102 11.86 19.40 12.56
C THR A 102 10.80 19.82 13.58
N ILE A 103 9.87 18.92 13.91
CA ILE A 103 9.03 18.99 15.09
C ILE A 103 9.73 18.27 16.22
N GLU A 104 9.82 18.91 17.38
CA GLU A 104 10.16 18.27 18.64
C GLU A 104 8.87 17.86 19.36
N VAL A 105 8.74 16.56 19.63
CA VAL A 105 7.63 15.99 20.39
C VAL A 105 8.11 15.83 21.82
N ASN A 106 7.82 16.81 22.66
CA ASN A 106 8.14 16.80 24.08
C ASN A 106 7.08 16.00 24.84
N THR A 107 7.51 15.01 25.61
CA THR A 107 6.63 14.12 26.35
C THR A 107 6.92 14.20 27.85
N TYR A 108 5.86 14.38 28.63
CA TYR A 108 5.92 14.51 30.09
C TYR A 108 4.97 13.50 30.72
N ILE A 109 5.48 12.74 31.69
CA ILE A 109 4.69 11.77 32.45
C ILE A 109 4.82 12.11 33.93
N GLN A 110 3.69 12.23 34.63
CA GLN A 110 3.66 12.45 36.07
C GLN A 110 3.60 11.09 36.78
N ASN A 111 4.55 10.85 37.65
CA ASN A 111 4.60 9.70 38.57
C ASN A 111 4.40 10.13 40.03
N GLU A 112 4.73 9.27 40.98
CA GLU A 112 4.64 9.59 42.44
C GLU A 112 5.60 10.71 42.86
N GLU A 113 6.74 10.83 42.19
CA GLU A 113 7.82 11.76 42.51
C GLU A 113 7.66 13.15 41.83
N GLY A 114 6.67 13.26 40.91
CA GLY A 114 6.41 14.49 40.17
C GLY A 114 6.45 14.29 38.65
N TRP A 115 6.66 15.37 37.92
CA TRP A 115 6.76 15.34 36.46
C TRP A 115 8.15 14.93 36.02
N GLN A 116 8.18 14.02 35.01
CA GLN A 116 9.39 13.61 34.32
C GLN A 116 9.27 13.98 32.84
N LYS A 117 10.24 14.75 32.32
CA LYS A 117 10.37 15.06 30.89
C LYS A 117 11.26 14.03 30.24
N TYR A 118 10.78 13.38 29.20
CA TYR A 118 11.54 12.43 28.41
C TYR A 118 12.34 13.13 27.31
N ARG A 119 13.38 12.46 26.76
CA ARG A 119 14.13 12.97 25.62
C ARG A 119 13.15 13.20 24.46
N PRO A 120 13.19 14.37 23.79
CA PRO A 120 12.27 14.68 22.70
C PRO A 120 12.36 13.67 21.55
N ILE A 121 11.21 13.24 21.05
CA ILE A 121 11.08 12.55 19.78
C ILE A 121 11.15 13.61 18.68
N LYS A 122 11.76 13.29 17.54
CA LYS A 122 11.91 14.24 16.43
C LYS A 122 11.25 13.71 15.18
N TRP A 123 10.41 14.54 14.56
CA TRP A 123 9.83 14.30 13.25
C TRP A 123 10.33 15.34 12.28
N GLN A 124 10.93 14.90 11.17
CA GLN A 124 11.31 15.77 10.07
C GLN A 124 10.09 15.96 9.17
N ILE A 125 9.67 17.19 8.90
CA ILE A 125 8.61 17.48 7.93
C ILE A 125 9.25 17.55 6.53
N ALA A 126 8.81 16.72 5.61
CA ALA A 126 9.26 16.79 4.22
C ALA A 126 8.72 18.06 3.53
N GLU A 127 9.45 18.52 2.52
CA GLU A 127 8.97 19.61 1.65
C GLU A 127 7.91 19.12 0.66
N GLU A 128 7.99 17.84 0.29
CA GLU A 128 7.12 17.21 -0.69
C GLU A 128 5.87 16.61 -0.05
N PRO A 129 4.70 16.81 -0.69
CA PRO A 129 3.46 16.17 -0.24
C PRO A 129 3.49 14.66 -0.47
N ILE A 130 2.62 13.95 0.23
CA ILE A 130 2.20 12.60 -0.14
C ILE A 130 0.91 12.69 -0.98
N ASP A 131 0.67 11.71 -1.85
CA ASP A 131 -0.61 11.61 -2.54
C ASP A 131 -1.76 11.50 -1.53
N PRO A 132 -2.88 12.17 -1.77
CA PRO A 132 -3.93 12.29 -0.75
C PRO A 132 -4.68 11.00 -0.47
N TYR A 133 -4.61 10.00 -1.36
CA TYR A 133 -5.34 8.74 -1.22
C TYR A 133 -4.44 7.54 -1.45
N ILE A 134 -4.82 6.44 -0.80
CA ILE A 134 -4.32 5.09 -1.11
C ILE A 134 -5.52 4.14 -1.25
N SER A 135 -5.33 3.10 -2.03
CA SER A 135 -6.22 1.93 -2.03
C SER A 135 -5.49 0.70 -1.54
N TYR A 136 -6.23 -0.26 -1.06
CA TYR A 136 -5.73 -1.56 -0.62
C TYR A 136 -6.85 -2.59 -0.57
N ARG A 137 -6.47 -3.83 -0.66
CA ARG A 137 -7.36 -4.95 -0.40
C ARG A 137 -7.26 -5.35 1.07
N ILE A 138 -8.41 -5.57 1.72
CA ILE A 138 -8.49 -6.15 3.07
C ILE A 138 -8.82 -7.64 2.97
N ILE A 139 -8.03 -8.45 3.67
CA ILE A 139 -8.15 -9.90 3.73
C ILE A 139 -8.41 -10.31 5.18
N ALA A 140 -9.43 -11.14 5.40
CA ALA A 140 -9.69 -11.78 6.69
C ALA A 140 -8.52 -12.70 7.09
N PRO A 141 -8.35 -13.02 8.38
CA PRO A 141 -7.23 -13.85 8.86
C PRO A 141 -7.21 -15.27 8.31
N SER A 142 -8.36 -15.81 7.91
CA SER A 142 -8.43 -17.11 7.25
C SER A 142 -8.15 -16.98 5.75
N TYR A 143 -7.09 -17.58 5.28
CA TYR A 143 -6.75 -17.68 3.87
C TYR A 143 -7.46 -18.87 3.16
N VAL A 144 -8.29 -19.59 3.86
CA VAL A 144 -9.10 -20.69 3.34
C VAL A 144 -10.50 -20.21 2.96
N THR A 145 -10.97 -19.10 3.54
CA THR A 145 -12.30 -18.57 3.31
C THR A 145 -12.24 -17.19 2.65
N TYR A 146 -13.05 -17.01 1.62
CA TYR A 146 -13.24 -15.71 0.95
C TYR A 146 -14.49 -14.98 1.48
N GLU A 147 -14.83 -15.21 2.75
CA GLU A 147 -16.09 -14.73 3.33
C GLU A 147 -16.19 -13.22 3.37
N GLU A 148 -15.07 -12.54 3.58
CA GLU A 148 -15.05 -11.10 3.65
C GLU A 148 -13.79 -10.53 3.00
N LEU A 149 -13.92 -10.08 1.76
CA LEU A 149 -12.89 -9.37 1.01
C LEU A 149 -13.42 -8.00 0.62
N SER A 150 -12.59 -6.98 0.76
CA SER A 150 -12.93 -5.65 0.26
C SER A 150 -11.73 -4.96 -0.34
N ILE A 151 -11.95 -4.17 -1.40
CA ILE A 151 -11.03 -3.14 -1.86
C ILE A 151 -11.53 -1.84 -1.26
N ARG A 152 -10.63 -1.12 -0.60
CA ARG A 152 -10.93 0.11 0.11
C ARG A 152 -10.02 1.23 -0.34
N GLN A 153 -10.47 2.44 -0.12
CA GLN A 153 -9.68 3.65 -0.26
C GLN A 153 -9.61 4.40 1.06
N ARG A 154 -8.46 5.00 1.32
CA ARG A 154 -8.17 5.76 2.51
C ARG A 154 -7.66 7.14 2.14
N ASN A 155 -8.25 8.19 2.72
CA ASN A 155 -7.70 9.53 2.65
C ASN A 155 -6.54 9.67 3.64
N LEU A 156 -5.34 9.95 3.14
CA LEU A 156 -4.14 10.10 3.97
C LEU A 156 -4.06 11.45 4.69
N THR A 157 -4.85 12.44 4.27
CA THR A 157 -4.87 13.76 4.91
C THR A 157 -5.79 13.82 6.15
N ASN A 158 -6.62 12.81 6.29
CA ASN A 158 -7.50 12.58 7.44
C ASN A 158 -7.62 11.08 7.71
N PHE A 159 -8.67 10.66 8.43
CA PHE A 159 -8.89 9.25 8.77
C PHE A 159 -10.03 8.60 7.98
N ASP A 160 -10.58 9.27 6.94
CA ASP A 160 -11.71 8.75 6.17
C ASP A 160 -11.31 7.52 5.36
N GLU A 161 -12.04 6.45 5.53
CA GLU A 161 -11.93 5.21 4.77
C GLU A 161 -13.28 4.88 4.12
N GLN A 162 -13.25 4.46 2.85
CA GLN A 162 -14.44 4.06 2.11
C GLN A 162 -14.22 2.74 1.38
N ILE A 163 -15.28 1.97 1.21
CA ILE A 163 -15.27 0.73 0.43
C ILE A 163 -15.43 1.08 -1.04
N ILE A 164 -14.48 0.65 -1.89
CA ILE A 164 -14.61 0.68 -3.35
C ILE A 164 -15.51 -0.45 -3.80
N TYR A 165 -15.22 -1.68 -3.35
CA TYR A 165 -16.08 -2.84 -3.57
C TYR A 165 -15.89 -3.89 -2.45
N ASN A 166 -16.99 -4.57 -2.13
CA ASN A 166 -17.01 -5.66 -1.14
C ASN A 166 -17.71 -6.88 -1.76
N ASN A 167 -17.08 -8.04 -1.66
CA ASN A 167 -17.59 -9.29 -2.23
C ASN A 167 -18.96 -9.73 -1.68
N LYS A 168 -19.34 -9.30 -0.48
CA LYS A 168 -20.65 -9.64 0.13
C LYS A 168 -21.85 -9.01 -0.57
N LEU A 169 -21.64 -8.05 -1.46
CA LEU A 169 -22.74 -7.41 -2.20
C LEU A 169 -23.43 -8.38 -3.16
N LEU A 170 -22.71 -9.36 -3.71
CA LEU A 170 -23.21 -10.31 -4.68
C LEU A 170 -22.87 -11.77 -4.34
N SER A 171 -22.17 -12.05 -3.24
CA SER A 171 -21.95 -13.42 -2.76
C SER A 171 -23.07 -13.86 -1.81
N ASP A 172 -23.36 -15.15 -1.80
CA ASP A 172 -24.27 -15.80 -0.85
C ASP A 172 -23.56 -17.00 -0.18
N ALA A 173 -24.30 -17.81 0.58
CA ALA A 173 -23.75 -18.95 1.30
C ALA A 173 -23.20 -20.08 0.38
N VAL A 174 -23.59 -20.09 -0.90
CA VAL A 174 -23.22 -21.11 -1.89
C VAL A 174 -22.24 -20.53 -2.92
N ASN A 175 -22.44 -19.26 -3.30
CA ASN A 175 -21.76 -18.59 -4.40
C ASN A 175 -20.83 -17.50 -3.87
N GLY A 176 -19.58 -17.86 -3.57
CA GLY A 176 -18.56 -16.92 -3.12
C GLY A 176 -17.96 -16.10 -4.26
N GLN A 177 -17.47 -14.90 -3.93
CA GLN A 177 -16.65 -14.08 -4.82
C GLN A 177 -15.27 -13.84 -4.19
N CYS A 178 -14.23 -13.98 -4.99
CA CYS A 178 -12.90 -13.47 -4.67
C CYS A 178 -12.65 -12.21 -5.49
N ILE A 179 -12.24 -11.12 -4.82
CA ILE A 179 -11.88 -9.86 -5.49
C ILE A 179 -10.40 -9.56 -5.30
N ASN A 180 -9.72 -9.13 -6.35
CA ASN A 180 -8.26 -9.00 -6.33
C ASN A 180 -7.73 -8.05 -7.41
N CYS A 181 -6.43 -7.77 -7.37
CA CYS A 181 -5.66 -7.14 -8.44
C CYS A 181 -6.22 -5.79 -8.91
N HIS A 182 -6.58 -4.90 -7.95
CA HIS A 182 -6.88 -3.53 -8.35
C HIS A 182 -5.61 -2.83 -8.83
N HIS A 183 -5.75 -1.92 -9.78
CA HIS A 183 -4.65 -1.12 -10.33
C HIS A 183 -5.18 0.13 -11.02
N TYR A 184 -4.37 1.18 -11.05
CA TYR A 184 -4.72 2.49 -11.58
C TYR A 184 -3.72 2.94 -12.63
N ARG A 185 -4.20 3.60 -13.70
CA ARG A 185 -3.32 4.23 -14.68
C ARG A 185 -2.84 5.57 -14.14
N ASN A 186 -1.53 5.71 -13.93
CA ASN A 186 -0.92 6.96 -13.46
C ASN A 186 -1.63 7.55 -12.24
N TYR A 187 -2.01 6.71 -11.26
CA TYR A 187 -2.65 7.13 -10.00
C TYR A 187 -4.07 7.68 -10.14
N LYS A 188 -4.67 7.68 -11.35
CA LYS A 188 -5.99 8.22 -11.64
C LYS A 188 -7.08 7.18 -11.51
N THR A 189 -8.17 7.55 -10.85
CA THR A 189 -9.25 6.62 -10.51
C THR A 189 -10.34 6.50 -11.59
N ASP A 190 -10.35 7.42 -12.56
CA ASP A 190 -11.17 7.31 -13.78
C ASP A 190 -10.64 6.26 -14.77
N ASN A 191 -9.44 5.73 -14.51
CA ASN A 191 -8.81 4.65 -15.26
C ASN A 191 -8.27 3.61 -14.27
N MET A 192 -9.13 2.67 -13.90
CA MET A 192 -8.82 1.61 -12.93
C MET A 192 -9.38 0.26 -13.34
N GLN A 193 -8.88 -0.78 -12.73
CA GLN A 193 -9.45 -2.11 -12.88
C GLN A 193 -9.34 -2.92 -11.58
N PHE A 194 -10.17 -3.95 -11.43
CA PHE A 194 -9.99 -5.04 -10.47
C PHE A 194 -10.65 -6.32 -10.99
N HIS A 195 -10.22 -7.47 -10.47
CA HIS A 195 -10.80 -8.76 -10.86
C HIS A 195 -11.85 -9.23 -9.86
N VAL A 196 -12.92 -9.79 -10.40
CA VAL A 196 -13.89 -10.63 -9.69
C VAL A 196 -13.71 -12.06 -10.18
N ARG A 197 -13.51 -12.99 -9.26
CA ARG A 197 -13.36 -14.43 -9.56
C ARG A 197 -14.51 -15.21 -8.97
N GLN A 198 -14.74 -16.42 -9.50
CA GLN A 198 -15.82 -17.32 -9.14
C GLN A 198 -17.19 -16.76 -9.55
N HIS A 199 -18.13 -16.58 -8.62
CA HIS A 199 -19.49 -16.14 -8.93
C HIS A 199 -19.47 -14.78 -9.65
N LYS A 200 -20.09 -14.74 -10.85
CA LYS A 200 -20.15 -13.56 -11.72
C LYS A 200 -18.77 -12.98 -12.07
N GLY A 201 -17.79 -13.88 -12.27
CA GLY A 201 -16.41 -13.51 -12.55
C GLY A 201 -16.23 -12.63 -13.78
N GLY A 202 -15.15 -11.87 -13.80
CA GLY A 202 -14.72 -10.96 -14.87
C GLY A 202 -13.79 -9.88 -14.35
N THR A 203 -13.16 -9.16 -15.27
CA THR A 203 -12.39 -7.96 -14.95
C THR A 203 -13.30 -6.75 -15.02
N MET A 204 -13.42 -6.03 -13.92
CA MET A 204 -14.06 -4.73 -13.89
C MET A 204 -13.07 -3.70 -14.40
N LEU A 205 -13.32 -3.13 -15.55
CA LEU A 205 -12.51 -2.11 -16.19
C LEU A 205 -13.26 -0.77 -16.16
N VAL A 206 -12.63 0.24 -15.60
CA VAL A 206 -13.05 1.64 -15.71
C VAL A 206 -12.07 2.33 -16.64
N ASN A 207 -12.54 2.83 -17.77
CA ASN A 207 -11.72 3.56 -18.72
C ASN A 207 -12.39 4.91 -19.01
N ASN A 208 -11.73 6.01 -18.64
CA ASN A 208 -12.26 7.37 -18.67
C ASN A 208 -13.64 7.48 -17.98
N GLY A 209 -13.79 6.81 -16.83
CA GLY A 209 -15.03 6.79 -16.04
C GLY A 209 -16.11 5.82 -16.53
N GLU A 210 -15.98 5.21 -17.71
CA GLU A 210 -16.90 4.20 -18.22
C GLU A 210 -16.59 2.83 -17.63
N VAL A 211 -17.56 2.16 -17.00
CA VAL A 211 -17.40 0.85 -16.38
C VAL A 211 -17.83 -0.26 -17.34
N LYS A 212 -16.92 -1.22 -17.55
CA LYS A 212 -17.17 -2.44 -18.34
C LYS A 212 -16.75 -3.68 -17.56
N LYS A 213 -17.46 -4.78 -17.78
CA LYS A 213 -17.06 -6.11 -17.31
C LYS A 213 -16.56 -6.92 -18.49
N ILE A 214 -15.28 -7.29 -18.47
CA ILE A 214 -14.62 -8.01 -19.56
C ILE A 214 -14.13 -9.38 -19.11
N ASN A 215 -14.06 -10.32 -20.05
CA ASN A 215 -13.41 -11.62 -19.86
C ASN A 215 -12.14 -11.69 -20.71
N LEU A 216 -10.99 -11.68 -20.05
CA LEU A 216 -9.68 -11.76 -20.70
C LEU A 216 -9.26 -13.21 -21.02
N LYS A 217 -10.02 -14.22 -20.55
CA LYS A 217 -9.73 -15.61 -20.90
C LYS A 217 -10.24 -15.91 -22.31
N THR A 218 -9.36 -16.43 -23.13
CA THR A 218 -9.64 -16.92 -24.48
C THR A 218 -9.23 -18.40 -24.60
N ASP A 219 -9.52 -19.04 -25.73
CA ASP A 219 -9.08 -20.42 -25.97
C ASP A 219 -7.54 -20.57 -26.07
N SER A 220 -6.83 -19.47 -26.29
CA SER A 220 -5.36 -19.43 -26.41
C SER A 220 -4.65 -19.05 -25.11
N THR A 221 -5.36 -18.60 -24.05
CA THR A 221 -4.76 -18.16 -22.81
C THR A 221 -4.96 -19.17 -21.69
N ILE A 222 -3.97 -19.32 -20.80
CA ILE A 222 -4.02 -20.23 -19.64
C ILE A 222 -5.20 -19.88 -18.72
N SER A 223 -5.35 -18.60 -18.40
CA SER A 223 -6.37 -18.09 -17.49
C SER A 223 -6.78 -16.65 -17.87
N ALA A 224 -7.70 -16.06 -17.14
CA ALA A 224 -7.90 -14.62 -17.17
C ALA A 224 -6.67 -13.90 -16.61
N GLY A 225 -6.39 -12.70 -17.10
CA GLY A 225 -5.25 -11.89 -16.68
C GLY A 225 -5.25 -11.58 -15.19
N VAL A 226 -4.08 -11.56 -14.56
CA VAL A 226 -3.84 -11.15 -13.18
C VAL A 226 -2.63 -10.22 -13.14
N TYR A 227 -2.35 -9.60 -12.00
CA TYR A 227 -1.21 -8.69 -11.81
C TYR A 227 -1.11 -7.63 -12.92
N PRO A 228 -2.13 -6.78 -13.07
CA PRO A 228 -2.20 -5.78 -14.13
C PRO A 228 -1.08 -4.75 -14.02
N ALA A 229 -0.61 -4.31 -15.19
CA ALA A 229 0.22 -3.14 -15.34
C ALA A 229 -0.35 -2.28 -16.48
N TRP A 230 -1.00 -1.18 -16.14
CA TRP A 230 -1.58 -0.29 -17.14
C TRP A 230 -0.49 0.56 -17.80
N HIS A 231 -0.51 0.60 -19.12
CA HIS A 231 0.43 1.42 -19.88
C HIS A 231 0.21 2.91 -19.56
N PRO A 232 1.28 3.68 -19.30
CA PRO A 232 1.13 5.05 -18.77
C PRO A 232 0.41 6.01 -19.72
N THR A 233 0.51 5.83 -21.04
CA THR A 233 0.00 6.80 -22.02
C THR A 233 -1.02 6.24 -23.02
N HIS A 234 -1.13 4.90 -23.18
CA HIS A 234 -2.02 4.25 -24.14
C HIS A 234 -3.03 3.33 -23.44
N ASN A 235 -4.07 2.95 -24.15
CA ASN A 235 -5.12 2.05 -23.67
C ASN A 235 -4.69 0.57 -23.74
N PHE A 236 -3.54 0.27 -23.15
CA PHE A 236 -3.00 -1.09 -23.03
C PHE A 236 -2.84 -1.49 -21.57
N ILE A 237 -3.08 -2.75 -21.26
CA ILE A 237 -2.77 -3.33 -19.95
C ILE A 237 -1.99 -4.62 -20.18
N ALA A 238 -0.80 -4.71 -19.59
CA ALA A 238 -0.06 -5.96 -19.51
C ALA A 238 -0.55 -6.77 -18.30
N TYR A 239 -0.66 -8.08 -18.46
CA TYR A 239 -1.09 -9.02 -17.43
C TYR A 239 -0.19 -10.25 -17.42
N SER A 240 -0.08 -10.89 -16.25
CA SER A 240 0.25 -12.29 -16.18
C SER A 240 -1.00 -13.14 -16.39
N ILE A 241 -0.86 -14.31 -16.99
CA ILE A 241 -1.88 -15.37 -17.03
C ILE A 241 -1.29 -16.60 -16.37
N ASN A 242 -1.84 -17.03 -15.24
CA ASN A 242 -1.24 -18.03 -14.39
C ASN A 242 -2.19 -19.21 -14.16
N ASP A 243 -1.60 -20.40 -14.07
CA ASP A 243 -2.18 -21.55 -13.40
C ASP A 243 -1.37 -21.76 -12.12
N THR A 244 -2.02 -21.73 -10.94
CA THR A 244 -1.31 -21.69 -9.66
C THR A 244 -1.66 -22.88 -8.79
N GLY A 245 -0.64 -23.51 -8.19
CA GLY A 245 -0.76 -24.42 -7.07
C GLY A 245 -0.65 -23.67 -5.73
N GLN A 246 -1.32 -24.16 -4.71
CA GLN A 246 -1.21 -23.62 -3.36
C GLN A 246 -0.97 -24.73 -2.36
N SER A 247 0.07 -24.59 -1.54
CA SER A 247 0.45 -25.51 -0.48
C SER A 247 0.47 -24.83 0.87
N PHE A 248 0.26 -25.58 1.93
CA PHE A 248 0.22 -25.05 3.30
C PHE A 248 1.28 -25.74 4.15
N HIS A 249 2.14 -24.93 4.78
CA HIS A 249 3.10 -25.42 5.76
C HIS A 249 2.48 -25.54 7.15
N THR A 250 2.61 -26.71 7.75
CA THR A 250 2.11 -26.97 9.11
C THR A 250 3.15 -26.72 10.20
N LYS A 251 4.44 -26.60 9.86
CA LYS A 251 5.55 -26.59 10.82
C LYS A 251 6.52 -25.41 10.70
N ASN A 252 6.35 -24.54 9.71
CA ASN A 252 7.23 -23.38 9.56
C ASN A 252 6.45 -22.05 9.59
N ASN A 253 7.18 -20.93 9.62
CA ASN A 253 6.58 -19.60 9.67
C ASN A 253 6.02 -19.13 8.32
N ASN A 254 6.50 -19.72 7.21
CA ASN A 254 5.95 -19.50 5.88
C ASN A 254 4.70 -20.37 5.76
N LYS A 255 3.54 -19.81 6.04
CA LYS A 255 2.30 -20.62 6.17
C LYS A 255 1.75 -21.08 4.84
N ILE A 256 1.98 -20.32 3.79
CA ILE A 256 1.43 -20.57 2.45
C ILE A 256 2.54 -20.46 1.43
N GLU A 257 2.60 -21.45 0.55
CA GLU A 257 3.35 -21.37 -0.70
C GLU A 257 2.37 -21.30 -1.87
N VAL A 258 2.62 -20.37 -2.77
CA VAL A 258 1.93 -20.29 -4.05
C VAL A 258 2.96 -20.49 -5.13
N GLN A 259 2.78 -21.56 -5.91
CA GLN A 259 3.64 -21.89 -7.05
C GLN A 259 2.87 -21.63 -8.34
N ASP A 260 3.52 -21.03 -9.32
CA ASP A 260 2.99 -20.99 -10.67
C ASP A 260 3.27 -22.35 -11.34
N LEU A 261 2.21 -23.07 -11.71
CA LEU A 261 2.31 -24.30 -12.51
C LEU A 261 2.57 -23.97 -13.98
N LYS A 262 2.06 -22.84 -14.43
CA LYS A 262 2.29 -22.21 -15.73
C LYS A 262 2.07 -20.72 -15.58
N SER A 263 2.86 -19.92 -16.29
CA SER A 263 2.58 -18.48 -16.40
C SER A 263 3.18 -17.90 -17.67
N ASP A 264 2.44 -17.00 -18.31
CA ASP A 264 2.84 -16.24 -19.49
C ASP A 264 2.41 -14.78 -19.33
N LEU A 265 2.88 -13.90 -20.21
CA LEU A 265 2.49 -12.49 -20.25
C LEU A 265 1.63 -12.20 -21.48
N ILE A 266 0.55 -11.43 -21.26
CA ILE A 266 -0.32 -10.94 -22.31
C ILE A 266 -0.45 -9.42 -22.29
N LEU A 267 -0.67 -8.82 -23.46
CA LEU A 267 -1.09 -7.45 -23.65
C LEU A 267 -2.59 -7.43 -24.01
N TYR A 268 -3.35 -6.63 -23.30
CA TYR A 268 -4.74 -6.35 -23.64
C TYR A 268 -4.86 -4.94 -24.22
N ASP A 269 -5.36 -4.86 -25.46
CA ASP A 269 -5.75 -3.63 -26.15
C ASP A 269 -7.20 -3.31 -25.82
N ILE A 270 -7.43 -2.26 -25.02
CA ILE A 270 -8.75 -1.86 -24.55
C ILE A 270 -9.63 -1.40 -25.72
N ASP A 271 -9.07 -0.66 -26.67
CA ASP A 271 -9.81 -0.05 -27.77
C ASP A 271 -10.30 -1.10 -28.76
N ARG A 272 -9.53 -2.17 -28.97
CA ARG A 272 -9.87 -3.28 -29.86
C ARG A 272 -10.56 -4.43 -29.15
N ASN A 273 -10.52 -4.45 -27.82
CA ASN A 273 -10.93 -5.59 -26.98
C ASN A 273 -10.21 -6.89 -27.38
N GLU A 274 -8.90 -6.81 -27.60
CA GLU A 274 -8.04 -7.90 -28.05
C GLU A 274 -6.92 -8.19 -27.07
N VAL A 275 -6.56 -9.47 -26.92
CA VAL A 275 -5.38 -9.94 -26.19
C VAL A 275 -4.36 -10.52 -27.14
N SER A 276 -3.08 -10.33 -26.86
CA SER A 276 -1.96 -10.94 -27.57
C SER A 276 -0.88 -11.37 -26.58
N PHE A 277 -0.03 -12.32 -26.92
CA PHE A 277 1.13 -12.66 -26.10
C PHE A 277 2.18 -11.55 -26.15
N ILE A 278 2.75 -11.23 -24.98
CA ILE A 278 3.99 -10.47 -24.83
C ILE A 278 5.16 -11.46 -24.80
N GLU A 279 5.03 -12.50 -23.98
CA GLU A 279 5.94 -13.61 -23.83
C GLU A 279 5.15 -14.90 -23.65
N HIS A 280 5.64 -15.98 -24.24
CA HIS A 280 5.02 -17.29 -24.14
C HIS A 280 6.09 -18.36 -24.41
N ASP A 281 6.65 -18.92 -23.35
CA ASP A 281 7.63 -20.02 -23.41
C ASP A 281 7.24 -21.11 -22.40
N THR A 282 7.30 -22.36 -22.83
CA THR A 282 6.92 -23.53 -22.02
C THR A 282 7.93 -23.87 -20.91
N LEU A 283 9.16 -23.34 -20.99
CA LEU A 283 10.25 -23.55 -20.03
C LEU A 283 10.48 -22.34 -19.12
N GLU A 284 9.72 -21.27 -19.36
CA GLU A 284 9.80 -20.04 -18.59
C GLU A 284 8.49 -19.78 -17.83
N TRP A 285 8.60 -19.13 -16.68
CA TRP A 285 7.47 -18.70 -15.86
C TRP A 285 7.51 -17.19 -15.75
N GLU A 286 6.79 -16.48 -16.65
CA GLU A 286 6.78 -15.02 -16.68
C GLU A 286 5.63 -14.44 -15.85
N VAL A 287 5.94 -13.46 -15.01
CA VAL A 287 4.98 -12.88 -14.06
C VAL A 287 5.31 -11.42 -13.70
N PHE A 288 4.35 -10.71 -13.15
CA PHE A 288 4.46 -9.35 -12.60
C PHE A 288 5.00 -8.32 -13.60
N PRO A 289 4.29 -8.06 -14.70
CA PRO A 289 4.68 -6.99 -15.62
C PRO A 289 4.62 -5.62 -14.93
N ALA A 290 5.51 -4.71 -15.33
CA ALA A 290 5.57 -3.33 -14.85
C ALA A 290 6.11 -2.40 -15.93
N TRP A 291 5.33 -1.39 -16.32
CA TRP A 291 5.77 -0.40 -17.29
C TRP A 291 6.74 0.61 -16.68
N ALA A 292 7.76 0.97 -17.43
CA ALA A 292 8.48 2.21 -17.17
C ALA A 292 7.58 3.43 -17.46
N PRO A 293 7.80 4.58 -16.80
CA PRO A 293 6.98 5.78 -16.99
C PRO A 293 6.96 6.33 -18.42
N ASP A 294 7.98 6.00 -19.21
CA ASP A 294 8.06 6.37 -20.62
C ASP A 294 7.10 5.57 -21.54
N GLY A 295 6.55 4.46 -21.03
CA GLY A 295 5.71 3.55 -21.79
C GLY A 295 6.43 2.78 -22.90
N LYS A 296 7.76 2.83 -22.96
CA LYS A 296 8.58 2.17 -24.00
C LYS A 296 9.35 0.97 -23.51
N THR A 297 9.25 0.68 -22.23
CA THR A 297 9.94 -0.45 -21.59
C THR A 297 9.00 -1.15 -20.64
N LEU A 298 8.87 -2.47 -20.80
CA LEU A 298 8.15 -3.36 -19.90
C LEU A 298 9.16 -4.19 -19.12
N TYR A 299 9.10 -4.11 -17.79
CA TYR A 299 9.84 -4.99 -16.88
C TYR A 299 8.95 -6.14 -16.44
N TYR A 300 9.53 -7.29 -16.15
CA TYR A 300 8.82 -8.46 -15.64
C TYR A 300 9.76 -9.42 -14.94
N ASN A 301 9.21 -10.40 -14.24
CA ASN A 301 9.99 -11.49 -13.66
C ASN A 301 9.85 -12.75 -14.52
N SER A 302 10.91 -13.53 -14.66
CA SER A 302 10.89 -14.86 -15.25
C SER A 302 11.78 -15.81 -14.48
N ALA A 303 11.33 -17.07 -14.34
CA ALA A 303 12.12 -18.19 -13.84
C ALA A 303 12.20 -19.26 -14.91
N HIS A 304 13.40 -19.83 -15.07
CA HIS A 304 13.64 -20.96 -15.96
C HIS A 304 13.68 -22.27 -15.17
N TYR A 305 12.95 -23.28 -15.63
CA TYR A 305 13.01 -24.63 -15.06
C TYR A 305 12.77 -25.70 -16.10
N GLU A 306 13.66 -26.70 -16.17
CA GLU A 306 13.51 -27.84 -17.07
C GLU A 306 12.74 -28.98 -16.40
N ILE A 307 11.49 -29.19 -16.83
CA ILE A 307 10.67 -30.31 -16.37
C ILE A 307 11.29 -31.63 -16.82
N GLN A 308 11.61 -32.48 -15.87
CA GLN A 308 12.26 -33.79 -16.12
C GLN A 308 11.25 -34.86 -16.54
N ASP A 309 10.02 -34.81 -16.00
CA ASP A 309 8.95 -35.75 -16.37
C ASP A 309 7.60 -35.01 -16.53
N TYR A 310 7.24 -34.78 -17.78
CA TYR A 310 5.98 -34.12 -18.12
C TYR A 310 4.72 -34.88 -17.67
N ALA A 311 4.80 -36.19 -17.43
CA ALA A 311 3.68 -37.00 -16.96
C ALA A 311 3.29 -36.63 -15.48
N VAL A 312 4.25 -36.12 -14.74
CA VAL A 312 4.06 -35.69 -13.32
C VAL A 312 4.45 -34.25 -13.09
N ARG A 313 4.43 -33.42 -14.13
CA ARG A 313 4.87 -32.03 -14.13
C ARG A 313 4.43 -31.22 -12.90
N GLU A 314 3.15 -31.21 -12.59
CA GLU A 314 2.63 -30.45 -11.45
C GLU A 314 3.22 -30.92 -10.11
N ARG A 315 3.38 -32.21 -9.95
CA ARG A 315 4.00 -32.80 -8.76
C ARG A 315 5.46 -32.44 -8.66
N GLU A 316 6.20 -32.48 -9.78
CA GLU A 316 7.60 -32.09 -9.85
C GLU A 316 7.80 -30.62 -9.47
N ILE A 317 6.96 -29.70 -9.96
CA ILE A 317 7.00 -28.27 -9.60
C ILE A 317 6.75 -28.10 -8.10
N ILE A 318 5.73 -28.77 -7.55
CA ILE A 318 5.39 -28.66 -6.13
C ILE A 318 6.51 -29.22 -5.25
N ASP A 319 7.10 -30.34 -5.61
CA ASP A 319 8.16 -30.97 -4.81
C ASP A 319 9.48 -30.18 -4.88
N ASN A 320 9.76 -29.47 -5.99
CA ASN A 320 10.96 -28.68 -6.23
C ASN A 320 10.72 -27.15 -6.15
N TYR A 321 9.70 -26.70 -5.44
CA TYR A 321 9.30 -25.29 -5.40
C TYR A 321 10.41 -24.31 -5.02
N LYS A 322 11.45 -24.74 -4.32
CA LYS A 322 12.61 -23.91 -3.91
C LYS A 322 13.62 -23.67 -5.03
N GLU A 323 13.55 -24.48 -6.10
CA GLU A 323 14.44 -24.32 -7.25
C GLU A 323 13.97 -23.21 -8.21
N PHE A 324 12.70 -22.76 -8.04
CA PHE A 324 12.16 -21.68 -8.86
C PHE A 324 12.68 -20.33 -8.35
N LYS A 325 13.61 -19.75 -9.11
CA LYS A 325 14.24 -18.46 -8.84
C LYS A 325 13.95 -17.50 -9.98
N TYR A 326 13.25 -16.46 -9.66
CA TYR A 326 12.83 -15.46 -10.64
C TYR A 326 13.88 -14.37 -10.79
N ASN A 327 14.26 -14.09 -12.01
CA ASN A 327 15.09 -12.98 -12.42
C ASN A 327 14.25 -11.79 -12.86
N ILE A 328 14.85 -10.62 -13.06
CA ILE A 328 14.17 -9.45 -13.63
C ILE A 328 14.66 -9.27 -15.06
N TYR A 329 13.72 -9.23 -15.99
CA TYR A 329 13.92 -8.93 -17.41
C TYR A 329 13.23 -7.64 -17.80
N ARG A 330 13.59 -7.10 -18.96
CA ARG A 330 12.87 -6.02 -19.62
C ARG A 330 12.78 -6.28 -21.13
N LYS A 331 11.76 -5.68 -21.76
CA LYS A 331 11.60 -5.64 -23.22
C LYS A 331 11.33 -4.21 -23.64
N SER A 332 11.89 -3.78 -24.75
CA SER A 332 11.45 -2.55 -25.41
C SER A 332 10.07 -2.76 -26.01
N PHE A 333 9.29 -1.68 -26.11
CA PHE A 333 7.94 -1.66 -26.65
C PHE A 333 7.71 -0.46 -27.56
N ASP A 334 7.16 -0.73 -28.73
CA ASP A 334 6.69 0.32 -29.63
C ASP A 334 5.15 0.40 -29.55
N PRO A 335 4.58 1.45 -28.97
CA PRO A 335 3.14 1.57 -28.77
C PRO A 335 2.34 1.73 -30.07
N GLU A 336 2.97 2.21 -31.15
CA GLU A 336 2.30 2.38 -32.45
C GLU A 336 2.08 1.07 -33.18
N THR A 337 3.08 0.19 -33.12
CA THR A 337 3.04 -1.13 -33.77
C THR A 337 2.63 -2.26 -32.81
N GLN A 338 2.64 -1.99 -31.49
CA GLN A 338 2.48 -2.97 -30.40
C GLN A 338 3.56 -4.08 -30.44
N ALA A 339 4.72 -3.79 -31.00
CA ALA A 339 5.83 -4.72 -31.09
C ALA A 339 6.73 -4.68 -29.85
N PHE A 340 7.07 -5.85 -29.35
CA PHE A 340 8.08 -6.02 -28.30
C PHE A 340 9.43 -6.41 -28.89
N GLY A 341 10.50 -5.83 -28.35
CA GLY A 341 11.87 -6.25 -28.63
C GLY A 341 12.25 -7.54 -27.90
N PRO A 342 13.49 -8.02 -28.07
CA PRO A 342 13.99 -9.18 -27.35
C PRO A 342 13.99 -8.95 -25.83
N ALA A 343 13.94 -10.04 -25.05
CA ALA A 343 14.13 -10.00 -23.61
C ALA A 343 15.59 -9.65 -23.27
N GLU A 344 15.78 -8.71 -22.34
CA GLU A 344 17.06 -8.31 -21.80
C GLU A 344 17.10 -8.57 -20.30
N LEU A 345 18.11 -9.28 -19.80
CA LEU A 345 18.30 -9.54 -18.38
C LEU A 345 18.73 -8.25 -17.66
N VAL A 346 17.99 -7.87 -16.61
CA VAL A 346 18.27 -6.69 -15.77
C VAL A 346 18.93 -7.11 -14.46
N LEU A 347 18.44 -8.18 -13.85
CA LEU A 347 18.96 -8.75 -12.62
C LEU A 347 18.95 -10.27 -12.69
N ASP A 348 20.11 -10.87 -12.55
CA ASP A 348 20.28 -12.30 -12.33
C ASP A 348 20.24 -12.58 -10.82
N ALA A 349 19.06 -12.77 -10.29
CA ALA A 349 18.86 -13.06 -8.87
C ALA A 349 19.22 -14.51 -8.54
N ASP A 350 19.05 -15.43 -9.49
CA ASP A 350 19.38 -16.86 -9.31
C ASP A 350 20.87 -17.06 -9.04
N THR A 351 21.77 -16.37 -9.74
CA THR A 351 23.22 -16.44 -9.45
C THR A 351 23.58 -15.91 -8.07
N LEU A 352 22.71 -15.10 -7.45
CA LEU A 352 22.84 -14.64 -6.06
C LEU A 352 22.22 -15.64 -5.06
N GLY A 353 21.68 -16.76 -5.52
CA GLY A 353 20.93 -17.72 -4.73
C GLY A 353 19.60 -17.16 -4.22
N LYS A 354 19.01 -16.21 -4.95
CA LYS A 354 17.80 -15.48 -4.57
C LYS A 354 16.77 -15.48 -5.70
N SER A 355 15.58 -15.01 -5.38
CA SER A 355 14.46 -14.83 -6.32
C SER A 355 13.91 -13.43 -6.18
N ALA A 356 13.77 -12.70 -7.28
CA ALA A 356 13.25 -11.33 -7.32
C ALA A 356 11.78 -11.31 -7.74
N THR A 357 11.00 -10.34 -7.24
CA THR A 357 9.57 -10.23 -7.53
C THR A 357 9.06 -8.79 -7.50
N LEU A 358 7.91 -8.56 -8.15
CA LEU A 358 7.17 -7.31 -8.12
C LEU A 358 8.01 -6.08 -8.48
N PRO A 359 8.58 -6.01 -9.68
CA PRO A 359 9.33 -4.83 -10.12
C PRO A 359 8.41 -3.60 -10.15
N ARG A 360 8.89 -2.45 -9.65
CA ARG A 360 8.18 -1.17 -9.68
C ARG A 360 9.16 -0.05 -9.99
N ILE A 361 8.95 0.61 -11.11
CA ILE A 361 9.80 1.71 -11.55
C ILE A 361 9.33 3.02 -10.90
N SER A 362 10.26 3.81 -10.37
CA SER A 362 9.93 5.14 -9.84
C SER A 362 9.37 6.05 -10.94
N PRO A 363 8.50 7.04 -10.61
CA PRO A 363 7.88 7.93 -11.60
C PRO A 363 8.86 8.74 -12.46
N ASP A 364 10.09 8.95 -11.98
CA ASP A 364 11.17 9.60 -12.73
C ASP A 364 11.95 8.61 -13.65
N GLY A 365 11.59 7.32 -13.63
CA GLY A 365 12.24 6.28 -14.43
C GLY A 365 13.63 5.86 -13.96
N ARG A 366 14.11 6.40 -12.84
CA ARG A 366 15.49 6.18 -12.38
C ARG A 366 15.67 4.94 -11.54
N TYR A 367 14.71 4.60 -10.69
CA TYR A 367 14.86 3.54 -9.72
C TYR A 367 13.91 2.38 -9.97
N LEU A 368 14.44 1.17 -9.88
CA LEU A 368 13.68 -0.08 -9.89
C LEU A 368 13.66 -0.64 -8.47
N LEU A 369 12.49 -0.58 -7.81
CA LEU A 369 12.23 -1.18 -6.50
C LEU A 369 11.59 -2.55 -6.69
N PHE A 370 12.03 -3.56 -5.93
CA PHE A 370 11.54 -4.92 -6.03
C PHE A 370 11.74 -5.69 -4.72
N GLY A 371 10.97 -6.77 -4.53
CA GLY A 371 11.18 -7.71 -3.44
C GLY A 371 12.17 -8.80 -3.80
N MET A 372 12.90 -9.34 -2.82
CA MET A 372 13.81 -10.46 -3.02
C MET A 372 13.78 -11.41 -1.81
N ALA A 373 13.65 -12.71 -2.07
CA ALA A 373 13.65 -13.78 -1.09
C ALA A 373 14.52 -14.97 -1.56
N GLU A 374 14.53 -16.10 -0.86
CA GLU A 374 15.32 -17.26 -1.25
C GLU A 374 14.80 -17.95 -2.51
N TYR A 375 13.49 -17.98 -2.74
CA TYR A 375 12.85 -18.67 -3.86
C TYR A 375 11.44 -18.14 -4.13
N GLY A 376 10.86 -18.56 -5.27
CA GLY A 376 9.47 -18.32 -5.63
C GLY A 376 9.18 -16.88 -6.06
N CYS A 377 7.93 -16.61 -6.40
CA CYS A 377 7.46 -15.29 -6.82
C CYS A 377 6.48 -14.65 -5.83
N PHE A 378 5.86 -15.42 -4.96
CA PHE A 378 4.80 -14.96 -4.06
C PHE A 378 5.32 -14.78 -2.63
N HIS A 379 6.13 -13.76 -2.42
CA HIS A 379 6.92 -13.55 -1.20
C HIS A 379 6.15 -13.05 0.02
N ILE A 380 4.84 -12.79 -0.07
CA ILE A 380 4.04 -12.21 1.02
C ILE A 380 4.07 -13.02 2.34
N TRP A 381 4.46 -14.29 2.27
CA TRP A 381 4.60 -15.19 3.43
C TRP A 381 6.05 -15.56 3.72
N HIS A 382 6.99 -15.14 2.88
CA HIS A 382 8.41 -15.47 3.05
C HIS A 382 9.06 -14.50 4.01
N LYS A 383 9.41 -14.99 5.20
CA LYS A 383 9.96 -14.17 6.28
C LYS A 383 11.27 -13.46 5.90
N ASP A 384 12.02 -14.02 4.98
CA ASP A 384 13.29 -13.51 4.46
C ASP A 384 13.13 -12.53 3.28
N ALA A 385 11.88 -12.17 2.93
CA ALA A 385 11.62 -11.26 1.83
C ALA A 385 11.88 -9.82 2.24
N ASP A 386 12.88 -9.23 1.59
CA ASP A 386 13.35 -7.86 1.76
C ASP A 386 13.08 -7.03 0.51
N LEU A 387 12.99 -5.71 0.66
CA LEU A 387 12.99 -4.75 -0.45
C LEU A 387 14.42 -4.41 -0.87
N TYR A 388 14.63 -4.41 -2.20
CA TYR A 388 15.87 -4.03 -2.87
C TYR A 388 15.60 -2.98 -3.94
N MET A 389 16.62 -2.24 -4.32
CA MET A 389 16.52 -1.20 -5.34
C MET A 389 17.73 -1.21 -6.27
N ILE A 390 17.48 -1.02 -7.56
CA ILE A 390 18.52 -0.75 -8.56
C ILE A 390 18.40 0.70 -9.02
N ASP A 391 19.50 1.46 -8.98
CA ASP A 391 19.61 2.73 -9.72
C ASP A 391 19.90 2.40 -11.20
N LEU A 392 18.88 2.56 -12.05
CA LEU A 392 18.95 2.20 -13.48
C LEU A 392 19.94 3.06 -14.28
N THR A 393 20.44 4.17 -13.73
CA THR A 393 21.45 5.00 -14.40
C THR A 393 22.85 4.39 -14.35
N ASN A 394 23.12 3.55 -13.35
CA ASN A 394 24.43 2.93 -13.14
C ASN A 394 24.38 1.45 -12.81
N MET A 395 23.17 0.86 -12.81
CA MET A 395 22.87 -0.56 -12.49
C MET A 395 23.35 -0.99 -11.09
N LYS A 396 23.49 -0.06 -10.16
CA LYS A 396 23.90 -0.36 -8.80
C LYS A 396 22.71 -0.82 -7.97
N MET A 397 22.77 -2.05 -7.49
CA MET A 397 21.79 -2.62 -6.55
C MET A 397 22.15 -2.30 -5.11
N GLN A 398 21.13 -2.08 -4.28
CA GLN A 398 21.23 -1.92 -2.83
C GLN A 398 20.07 -2.60 -2.10
N ASN A 399 20.37 -3.20 -0.94
CA ASN A 399 19.34 -3.63 0.01
C ASN A 399 18.78 -2.40 0.72
N MET A 400 17.45 -2.27 0.78
CA MET A 400 16.77 -1.13 1.40
C MET A 400 16.66 -1.31 2.92
N LYS A 401 17.80 -1.44 3.60
CA LYS A 401 17.91 -1.77 5.04
C LYS A 401 17.04 -0.90 5.95
N GLU A 402 16.83 0.37 5.60
CA GLU A 402 15.98 1.28 6.38
C GLU A 402 14.49 0.88 6.32
N LEU A 403 14.07 0.22 5.24
CA LEU A 403 12.70 -0.24 5.03
C LEU A 403 12.49 -1.65 5.59
N ASN A 404 13.52 -2.47 5.58
CA ASN A 404 13.47 -3.89 5.89
C ASN A 404 13.46 -4.14 7.40
N SER A 405 12.96 -5.32 7.79
CA SER A 405 12.83 -5.76 9.17
C SER A 405 13.28 -7.22 9.34
N ASN A 406 12.93 -7.84 10.46
CA ASN A 406 13.16 -9.27 10.68
C ASN A 406 12.00 -10.15 10.17
N ASP A 407 11.05 -9.57 9.45
CA ASP A 407 9.91 -10.26 8.85
C ASP A 407 9.66 -9.71 7.45
N VAL A 408 8.69 -10.24 6.71
CA VAL A 408 8.46 -9.94 5.31
C VAL A 408 8.11 -8.48 5.04
N GLU A 409 8.73 -7.92 3.99
CA GLU A 409 8.33 -6.72 3.27
C GLU A 409 7.87 -7.09 1.86
N SER A 410 6.68 -6.64 1.45
CA SER A 410 6.13 -6.95 0.12
C SER A 410 5.14 -5.91 -0.39
N TYR A 411 4.65 -6.10 -1.63
CA TYR A 411 3.64 -5.24 -2.27
C TYR A 411 3.92 -3.75 -2.08
N HIS A 412 5.02 -3.32 -2.63
CA HIS A 412 5.45 -1.92 -2.61
C HIS A 412 4.94 -1.13 -3.80
N SER A 413 4.74 0.17 -3.60
CA SER A 413 4.35 1.14 -4.62
C SER A 413 4.99 2.50 -4.38
N TRP A 414 5.13 3.29 -5.44
CA TRP A 414 5.62 4.66 -5.41
C TRP A 414 4.47 5.66 -5.38
N SER A 415 4.63 6.77 -4.64
CA SER A 415 3.78 7.94 -4.81
C SER A 415 4.01 8.60 -6.17
N SER A 416 3.04 9.38 -6.65
CA SER A 416 3.08 10.02 -7.98
C SER A 416 4.30 10.95 -8.17
N ASN A 417 4.79 11.55 -7.10
CA ASN A 417 6.00 12.39 -7.11
C ASN A 417 7.30 11.61 -6.85
N GLY A 418 7.24 10.29 -6.63
CA GLY A 418 8.40 9.44 -6.36
C GLY A 418 9.14 9.73 -5.05
N ARG A 419 8.47 10.40 -4.08
CA ARG A 419 9.07 10.75 -2.79
C ARG A 419 8.60 9.87 -1.63
N TRP A 420 7.57 9.07 -1.84
CA TRP A 420 7.02 8.18 -0.82
C TRP A 420 6.91 6.76 -1.33
N ILE A 421 7.36 5.82 -0.51
CA ILE A 421 7.21 4.38 -0.74
C ILE A 421 6.16 3.87 0.24
N LEU A 422 5.15 3.18 -0.28
CA LEU A 422 4.10 2.48 0.48
C LEU A 422 4.29 0.98 0.29
N TYR A 423 4.25 0.21 1.36
CA TYR A 423 4.44 -1.25 1.28
C TYR A 423 3.79 -1.96 2.46
N THR A 424 3.68 -3.28 2.37
CA THR A 424 3.18 -4.14 3.44
C THR A 424 4.32 -4.78 4.21
N SER A 425 4.17 -4.88 5.54
CA SER A 425 5.12 -5.57 6.41
C SER A 425 4.40 -6.34 7.52
N ARG A 426 5.01 -7.41 8.01
CA ARG A 426 4.54 -8.19 9.16
C ARG A 426 5.38 -7.98 10.42
N ARG A 427 6.23 -6.97 10.43
CA ARG A 427 7.20 -6.70 11.52
C ARG A 427 6.59 -6.57 12.91
N ASP A 428 5.29 -6.24 13.02
CA ASP A 428 4.66 -6.00 14.31
C ASP A 428 4.34 -7.29 15.09
N ASP A 429 3.79 -8.30 14.39
CA ASP A 429 3.27 -9.51 15.03
C ASP A 429 3.57 -10.82 14.27
N GLY A 430 4.17 -10.73 13.08
CA GLY A 430 4.45 -11.88 12.20
C GLY A 430 3.22 -12.56 11.62
N GLY A 431 2.01 -12.06 11.91
CA GLY A 431 0.75 -12.66 11.50
C GLY A 431 -0.03 -11.84 10.49
N TYR A 432 -0.12 -10.54 10.71
CA TYR A 432 -0.92 -9.62 9.89
C TYR A 432 -0.02 -8.63 9.16
N THR A 433 -0.30 -8.42 7.88
CA THR A 433 0.38 -7.36 7.13
C THR A 433 -0.22 -6.00 7.49
N ARG A 434 0.68 -5.03 7.78
CA ARG A 434 0.36 -3.63 8.03
C ARG A 434 0.95 -2.77 6.93
N LEU A 435 0.39 -1.58 6.73
CA LEU A 435 0.90 -0.61 5.76
C LEU A 435 1.95 0.28 6.41
N TYR A 436 3.09 0.38 5.75
CA TYR A 436 4.19 1.26 6.13
C TYR A 436 4.46 2.29 5.03
N ILE A 437 4.76 3.50 5.44
CA ILE A 437 5.08 4.63 4.58
C ILE A 437 6.50 5.09 4.89
N ALA A 438 7.31 5.29 3.87
CA ALA A 438 8.68 5.78 4.01
C ALA A 438 8.95 6.95 3.05
N TYR A 439 9.68 7.95 3.53
CA TYR A 439 10.21 9.00 2.68
C TYR A 439 11.41 8.50 1.89
N PHE A 440 11.45 8.84 0.61
CA PHE A 440 12.55 8.57 -0.30
C PHE A 440 13.08 9.91 -0.83
N ASP A 441 14.29 10.29 -0.43
CA ASP A 441 14.82 11.60 -0.73
C ASP A 441 15.38 11.72 -2.16
N LYS A 442 15.71 12.95 -2.57
CA LYS A 442 16.25 13.27 -3.91
C LYS A 442 17.63 12.64 -4.18
N ASN A 443 18.31 12.18 -3.13
CA ASN A 443 19.63 11.54 -3.23
C ASN A 443 19.51 10.01 -3.40
N GLY A 444 18.29 9.47 -3.44
CA GLY A 444 18.05 8.03 -3.56
C GLY A 444 18.16 7.28 -2.23
N LYS A 445 17.98 7.97 -1.11
CA LYS A 445 17.99 7.35 0.23
C LYS A 445 16.57 7.22 0.78
N ALA A 446 16.22 6.01 1.22
CA ALA A 446 15.03 5.79 2.03
C ALA A 446 15.29 6.16 3.49
N HIS A 447 14.27 6.68 4.15
CA HIS A 447 14.27 7.01 5.56
C HIS A 447 13.43 6.03 6.36
N LYS A 448 13.57 6.03 7.69
CA LYS A 448 12.82 5.15 8.59
C LYS A 448 11.33 5.22 8.28
N PRO A 449 10.67 4.07 8.04
CA PRO A 449 9.25 4.01 7.78
C PRO A 449 8.42 4.22 9.04
N PHE A 450 7.17 4.60 8.85
CA PHE A 450 6.17 4.63 9.90
C PHE A 450 4.91 3.89 9.45
N ILE A 451 4.24 3.25 10.40
CA ILE A 451 2.97 2.57 10.14
C ILE A 451 1.88 3.58 9.77
N LEU A 452 0.94 3.21 8.90
CA LEU A 452 -0.19 4.05 8.51
C LEU A 452 -0.91 4.60 9.74
N PRO A 453 -0.99 5.94 9.91
CA PRO A 453 -1.61 6.55 11.08
C PRO A 453 -3.10 6.23 11.17
N GLN A 454 -3.56 5.99 12.39
CA GLN A 454 -4.96 5.78 12.72
C GLN A 454 -5.46 6.84 13.70
N GLU A 455 -6.77 7.10 13.69
CA GLU A 455 -7.40 8.02 14.64
C GLU A 455 -7.19 7.52 16.08
N ASP A 456 -7.54 6.24 16.34
CA ASP A 456 -7.18 5.56 17.59
C ASP A 456 -5.77 4.94 17.47
N PRO A 457 -4.78 5.36 18.27
CA PRO A 457 -3.44 4.81 18.23
C PRO A 457 -3.37 3.32 18.59
N ASN A 458 -4.38 2.77 19.29
CA ASN A 458 -4.43 1.34 19.63
C ASN A 458 -5.23 0.51 18.60
N PHE A 459 -5.61 1.10 17.47
CA PHE A 459 -6.40 0.44 16.42
C PHE A 459 -5.85 -0.94 16.04
N TYR A 460 -4.54 -1.07 15.89
CA TYR A 460 -3.91 -2.33 15.45
C TYR A 460 -3.91 -3.43 16.51
N ASP A 461 -4.08 -3.11 17.79
CA ASP A 461 -4.13 -4.11 18.88
C ASP A 461 -5.35 -5.05 18.73
N ASN A 462 -6.42 -4.58 18.06
CA ASN A 462 -7.67 -5.33 17.85
C ASN A 462 -8.04 -5.49 16.37
N TYR A 463 -7.14 -5.22 15.44
CA TYR A 463 -7.41 -5.31 14.01
C TYR A 463 -6.86 -6.62 13.43
N TYR A 464 -7.69 -7.64 13.40
CA TYR A 464 -7.34 -9.01 12.95
C TYR A 464 -7.54 -9.21 11.44
N LYS A 465 -7.18 -8.23 10.61
CA LYS A 465 -7.21 -8.31 9.14
C LYS A 465 -5.87 -7.85 8.57
N SER A 466 -5.56 -8.33 7.38
CA SER A 466 -4.34 -7.98 6.65
C SER A 466 -4.63 -7.01 5.52
N TYR A 467 -3.73 -6.05 5.34
CA TYR A 467 -3.66 -5.18 4.17
C TYR A 467 -2.88 -5.87 3.05
N ASN A 468 -3.30 -5.66 1.80
CA ASN A 468 -2.68 -6.30 0.65
C ASN A 468 -2.73 -5.36 -0.57
N VAL A 469 -1.74 -5.43 -1.45
CA VAL A 469 -1.65 -4.66 -2.71
C VAL A 469 -1.97 -3.16 -2.50
N PRO A 470 -1.19 -2.44 -1.68
CA PRO A 470 -1.44 -1.02 -1.50
C PRO A 470 -0.95 -0.22 -2.70
N GLU A 471 -1.77 0.75 -3.16
CA GLU A 471 -1.43 1.66 -4.25
C GLU A 471 -1.82 3.09 -3.91
N TYR A 472 -1.01 4.05 -4.37
CA TYR A 472 -1.33 5.46 -4.26
C TYR A 472 -2.34 5.90 -5.32
N MET A 473 -3.15 6.93 -4.97
CA MET A 473 -4.08 7.59 -5.85
C MET A 473 -4.06 9.10 -5.59
N ILE A 474 -4.20 9.90 -6.65
CA ILE A 474 -4.24 11.37 -6.54
C ILE A 474 -5.65 11.91 -6.25
N GLU A 475 -6.67 11.08 -6.39
CA GLU A 475 -8.08 11.39 -6.19
C GLU A 475 -8.84 10.15 -5.72
N PRO A 476 -10.04 10.29 -5.11
CA PRO A 476 -10.81 9.14 -4.69
C PRO A 476 -11.55 8.47 -5.85
N VAL A 477 -11.81 7.16 -5.72
CA VAL A 477 -12.78 6.46 -6.57
C VAL A 477 -14.17 6.97 -6.23
N THR A 478 -14.88 7.49 -7.22
CA THR A 478 -16.23 8.06 -7.05
C THR A 478 -17.35 7.09 -7.42
N ILE A 479 -17.04 6.01 -8.15
CA ILE A 479 -18.00 4.96 -8.49
C ILE A 479 -18.37 4.22 -7.20
N THR A 480 -19.65 4.11 -6.93
CA THR A 480 -20.14 3.49 -5.70
C THR A 480 -20.03 1.96 -5.72
N PRO A 481 -19.93 1.29 -4.56
CA PRO A 481 -19.93 -0.16 -4.50
C PRO A 481 -21.16 -0.81 -5.15
N GLN A 482 -22.34 -0.16 -5.03
CA GLN A 482 -23.60 -0.61 -5.65
C GLN A 482 -23.58 -0.46 -7.17
N GLU A 483 -22.90 0.54 -7.68
CA GLU A 483 -22.72 0.72 -9.11
C GLU A 483 -21.79 -0.36 -9.69
N PHE A 484 -20.67 -0.64 -9.04
CA PHE A 484 -19.84 -1.80 -9.39
C PHE A 484 -20.62 -3.10 -9.32
N ALA A 485 -21.42 -3.34 -8.27
CA ALA A 485 -22.25 -4.53 -8.14
C ALA A 485 -23.23 -4.69 -9.32
N ARG A 486 -23.87 -3.61 -9.77
CA ARG A 486 -24.77 -3.63 -10.96
C ARG A 486 -24.01 -4.05 -12.21
N HIS A 487 -22.81 -3.52 -12.46
CA HIS A 487 -22.01 -3.90 -13.61
C HIS A 487 -21.47 -5.34 -13.51
N ILE A 488 -21.11 -5.81 -12.31
CA ILE A 488 -20.69 -7.20 -12.07
C ILE A 488 -21.85 -8.17 -12.36
N ASP A 489 -23.09 -7.75 -12.14
CA ASP A 489 -24.28 -8.57 -12.40
C ASP A 489 -24.64 -8.66 -13.90
N THR A 490 -24.04 -7.87 -14.76
CA THR A 490 -24.26 -7.93 -16.22
C THR A 490 -23.53 -9.09 -16.88
N GLU A 491 -23.86 -9.39 -18.11
CA GLU A 491 -23.10 -10.30 -18.95
C GLU A 491 -21.69 -9.76 -19.19
N VAL A 492 -20.73 -10.68 -19.24
CA VAL A 492 -19.32 -10.34 -19.48
C VAL A 492 -19.05 -10.21 -20.97
N VAL A 493 -18.32 -9.17 -21.38
CA VAL A 493 -17.87 -8.99 -22.76
C VAL A 493 -16.58 -9.80 -22.97
N PRO A 494 -16.56 -10.82 -23.82
CA PRO A 494 -15.36 -11.60 -24.09
C PRO A 494 -14.35 -10.80 -24.90
N ALA A 495 -13.09 -10.82 -24.53
CA ALA A 495 -12.01 -10.37 -25.39
C ALA A 495 -11.70 -11.40 -26.48
N THR A 496 -11.16 -10.94 -27.61
CA THR A 496 -10.69 -11.79 -28.68
C THR A 496 -9.19 -11.99 -28.63
N PHE A 497 -8.69 -13.12 -29.12
CA PHE A 497 -7.25 -13.35 -29.22
C PHE A 497 -6.77 -12.91 -30.62
N LYS A 498 -5.78 -12.00 -30.64
CA LYS A 498 -5.12 -11.57 -31.87
C LYS A 498 -4.24 -12.69 -32.39
N SER A 499 -4.66 -13.39 -33.43
CA SER A 499 -3.79 -14.37 -34.09
C SER A 499 -2.57 -13.66 -34.65
N GLN A 500 -1.38 -14.08 -34.23
CA GLN A 500 -0.18 -13.67 -34.96
C GLN A 500 -0.29 -14.22 -36.38
N ALA A 501 -0.20 -13.34 -37.36
CA ALA A 501 -0.01 -13.78 -38.75
C ALA A 501 1.30 -14.57 -38.76
N ARG A 502 1.20 -15.85 -39.08
CA ARG A 502 2.35 -16.78 -39.25
C ARG A 502 3.27 -16.31 -40.36
#